data_b1792d4da0bf7f3d737ee1b8118f7e95
#
_entry.id   b1792d4da0bf7f3d737ee1b8118f7e95
#
_cell.length_a   1.000
_cell.length_b   1.000
_cell.length_c   1.000
_cell.angle_alpha   90.00
_cell.angle_beta   90.00
_cell.angle_gamma   90.00
#
_symmetry.space_group_name_H-M   'P 1'
#
loop_
_entity.id
_entity.type
_entity.pdbx_description
1 polymer ?
#
loop_
_entity_poly.entity_id
_entity_poly.type
_entity_poly.pdbx_seq_one_letter_code
_entity_poly.pdbx_strand_id
1 'polypeptide(L)'
;MLLANELNPANYAKEFIEHILENYPDTTYWLTTHCQEDASYTPRHLKDIFDDDLLEKMKIIKPTTWLDSSNKTDAIDFTKPFLWFDDDLYPDEREALVERGVLENWIEVDLRKDPNQLGKFLQSFPIPINAI
;
A
#
# COMPACT_ATOMS: atom_id res chain seq x y z
N MET A 1 1.94 3.52 7.04
CA MET A 1 2.16 4.55 6.00
C MET A 1 0.96 5.48 5.75
N LEU A 2 -0.25 5.04 6.01
CA LEU A 2 -1.44 5.91 5.86
C LEU A 2 -1.70 6.79 7.09
N LEU A 3 -1.01 6.54 8.19
CA LEU A 3 -1.16 7.26 9.45
C LEU A 3 0.10 8.03 9.79
N ALA A 4 -0.05 9.27 10.26
CA ALA A 4 1.05 10.06 10.82
C ALA A 4 1.41 9.55 12.22
N ASN A 5 0.41 9.10 12.98
CA ASN A 5 0.53 8.46 14.28
C ASN A 5 -0.74 7.63 14.56
N GLU A 6 -0.88 7.06 15.73
CA GLU A 6 -1.99 6.16 16.05
C GLU A 6 -3.39 6.79 15.94
N LEU A 7 -3.49 8.13 16.02
CA LEU A 7 -4.77 8.82 16.08
C LEU A 7 -5.05 9.71 14.86
N ASN A 8 -4.06 9.96 14.02
CA ASN A 8 -4.18 10.93 12.93
C ASN A 8 -3.79 10.34 11.59
N PRO A 9 -4.53 10.67 10.52
CA PRO A 9 -4.14 10.25 9.18
C PRO A 9 -2.86 10.95 8.73
N ALA A 10 -2.11 10.33 7.84
CA ALA A 10 -1.01 10.98 7.16
C ALA A 10 -1.55 12.10 6.27
N ASN A 11 -0.74 13.16 6.06
CA ASN A 11 -1.08 14.20 5.11
C ASN A 11 -1.31 13.61 3.72
N TYR A 12 -2.38 14.00 3.06
CA TYR A 12 -2.77 13.53 1.72
C TYR A 12 -3.12 12.03 1.64
N ALA A 13 -3.34 11.35 2.77
CA ALA A 13 -3.68 9.92 2.76
C ALA A 13 -4.98 9.65 2.00
N LYS A 14 -6.01 10.48 2.21
CA LYS A 14 -7.28 10.37 1.51
C LYS A 14 -7.10 10.55 0.00
N GLU A 15 -6.44 11.61 -0.40
CA GLU A 15 -6.19 11.94 -1.80
C GLU A 15 -5.37 10.85 -2.48
N PHE A 16 -4.36 10.34 -1.80
CA PHE A 16 -3.53 9.24 -2.30
C PHE A 16 -4.35 7.98 -2.57
N ILE A 17 -5.17 7.56 -1.60
CA ILE A 17 -6.02 6.38 -1.75
C ILE A 17 -7.05 6.58 -2.87
N GLU A 18 -7.71 7.73 -2.91
CA GLU A 18 -8.68 8.03 -3.95
C GLU A 18 -8.03 7.97 -5.34
N HIS A 19 -6.84 8.54 -5.49
CA HIS A 19 -6.10 8.51 -6.75
C HIS A 19 -5.76 7.07 -7.17
N ILE A 20 -5.26 6.25 -6.26
CA ILE A 20 -4.93 4.86 -6.55
C ILE A 20 -6.18 4.08 -6.96
N LEU A 21 -7.28 4.23 -6.24
CA LEU A 21 -8.51 3.48 -6.53
C LEU A 21 -9.23 3.95 -7.81
N GLU A 22 -9.09 5.22 -8.18
CA GLU A 22 -9.59 5.72 -9.47
C GLU A 22 -8.85 5.12 -10.66
N ASN A 23 -7.54 4.92 -10.51
CA ASN A 23 -6.69 4.41 -11.58
C ASN A 23 -6.56 2.89 -11.59
N TYR A 24 -6.66 2.24 -10.43
CA TYR A 24 -6.44 0.80 -10.27
C TYR A 24 -7.54 0.15 -9.41
N PRO A 25 -8.81 0.25 -9.81
CA PRO A 25 -9.91 -0.23 -8.95
C PRO A 25 -9.93 -1.75 -8.74
N ASP A 26 -9.36 -2.52 -9.68
CA ASP A 26 -9.40 -3.99 -9.63
C ASP A 26 -8.06 -4.62 -9.26
N THR A 27 -7.00 -3.83 -9.16
CA THR A 27 -5.62 -4.33 -8.99
C THR A 27 -4.90 -3.72 -7.80
N THR A 28 -5.64 -3.21 -6.82
CA THR A 28 -5.09 -2.67 -5.57
C THR A 28 -5.29 -3.70 -4.45
N TYR A 29 -4.23 -3.94 -3.68
CA TYR A 29 -4.19 -4.98 -2.66
C TYR A 29 -3.65 -4.44 -1.34
N TRP A 30 -4.16 -4.99 -0.23
CA TRP A 30 -3.53 -4.83 1.08
C TRP A 30 -2.37 -5.82 1.21
N LEU A 31 -1.18 -5.32 1.44
CA LEU A 31 0.00 -6.14 1.70
C LEU A 31 0.45 -5.93 3.16
N THR A 32 -0.41 -6.32 4.07
CA THR A 32 -0.18 -6.20 5.51
C THR A 32 -0.64 -7.47 6.23
N THR A 33 0.06 -7.85 7.29
CA THR A 33 -0.29 -9.02 8.10
C THR A 33 -1.71 -8.97 8.65
N HIS A 34 -2.24 -7.76 8.85
CA HIS A 34 -3.59 -7.57 9.38
C HIS A 34 -4.70 -7.89 8.37
N CYS A 35 -4.39 -7.89 7.09
CA CYS A 35 -5.37 -8.12 6.02
C CYS A 35 -5.15 -9.43 5.27
N GLN A 36 -4.42 -10.38 5.83
CA GLN A 36 -4.31 -11.70 5.24
C GLN A 36 -5.70 -12.35 5.24
N GLU A 37 -6.20 -12.68 4.04
CA GLU A 37 -7.51 -13.32 3.84
C GLU A 37 -8.72 -12.49 4.29
N ASP A 38 -8.52 -11.34 4.94
CA ASP A 38 -9.62 -10.49 5.44
C ASP A 38 -9.34 -9.02 5.14
N ALA A 39 -9.83 -8.53 4.00
CA ALA A 39 -9.67 -7.14 3.60
C ALA A 39 -10.47 -6.16 4.45
N SER A 40 -11.40 -6.63 5.27
CA SER A 40 -12.24 -5.75 6.10
C SER A 40 -11.53 -5.25 7.36
N TYR A 41 -10.42 -5.87 7.75
CA TYR A 41 -9.71 -5.50 8.98
C TYR A 41 -9.24 -4.05 8.98
N THR A 42 -8.52 -3.63 7.94
CA THR A 42 -7.94 -2.29 7.91
C THR A 42 -9.01 -1.19 7.87
N PRO A 43 -10.06 -1.26 7.05
CA PRO A 43 -11.15 -0.28 7.12
C PRO A 43 -11.81 -0.21 8.49
N ARG A 44 -12.04 -1.33 9.16
CA ARG A 44 -12.61 -1.34 10.51
C ARG A 44 -11.69 -0.67 11.53
N HIS A 45 -10.38 -0.90 11.42
CA HIS A 45 -9.39 -0.29 12.30
C HIS A 45 -9.28 1.22 12.11
N LEU A 46 -9.54 1.71 10.90
CA LEU A 46 -9.41 3.10 10.53
C LEU A 46 -10.73 3.91 10.65
N LYS A 47 -11.81 3.30 11.11
CA LYS A 47 -13.15 3.91 11.10
C LYS A 47 -13.26 5.22 11.87
N ASP A 48 -12.43 5.42 12.89
CA ASP A 48 -12.43 6.65 13.70
C ASP A 48 -11.39 7.66 13.22
N ILE A 49 -10.64 7.34 12.17
CA ILE A 49 -9.55 8.16 11.65
C ILE A 49 -9.91 8.76 10.29
N PHE A 50 -10.52 7.95 9.42
CA PHE A 50 -10.95 8.37 8.08
C PHE A 50 -12.48 8.52 8.04
N ASP A 51 -12.98 9.35 7.10
CA ASP A 51 -14.41 9.52 6.92
C ASP A 51 -15.07 8.29 6.27
N ASP A 52 -16.39 8.21 6.41
CA ASP A 52 -17.16 7.06 5.93
C ASP A 52 -17.09 6.91 4.39
N ASP A 53 -17.00 7.99 3.66
CA ASP A 53 -16.89 7.98 2.20
C ASP A 53 -15.60 7.28 1.75
N LEU A 54 -14.48 7.63 2.38
CA LEU A 54 -13.19 6.99 2.09
C LEU A 54 -13.20 5.52 2.50
N LEU A 55 -13.73 5.19 3.66
CA LEU A 55 -13.83 3.80 4.13
C LEU A 55 -14.65 2.95 3.17
N GLU A 56 -15.72 3.49 2.62
CA GLU A 56 -16.54 2.80 1.63
C GLU A 56 -15.75 2.52 0.33
N LYS A 57 -15.00 3.51 -0.13
CA LYS A 57 -14.12 3.35 -1.30
C LYS A 57 -13.05 2.28 -1.07
N MET A 58 -12.50 2.20 0.15
CA MET A 58 -11.46 1.23 0.50
C MET A 58 -11.93 -0.23 0.48
N LYS A 59 -13.23 -0.49 0.45
CA LYS A 59 -13.76 -1.86 0.42
C LYS A 59 -13.39 -2.65 -0.85
N ILE A 60 -13.04 -1.98 -1.92
CA ILE A 60 -12.62 -2.64 -3.17
C ILE A 60 -11.17 -3.12 -3.13
N ILE A 61 -10.37 -2.69 -2.15
CA ILE A 61 -8.99 -3.16 -1.99
C ILE A 61 -9.01 -4.61 -1.55
N LYS A 62 -8.26 -5.45 -2.27
CA LYS A 62 -8.29 -6.90 -2.08
C LYS A 62 -7.31 -7.37 -1.00
N PRO A 63 -7.62 -8.46 -0.29
CA PRO A 63 -6.66 -9.06 0.63
C PRO A 63 -5.55 -9.81 -0.12
N THR A 64 -4.45 -10.07 0.58
CA THR A 64 -3.38 -10.96 0.11
C THR A 64 -3.11 -12.03 1.15
N THR A 65 -2.41 -13.09 0.74
CA THR A 65 -2.04 -14.19 1.62
C THR A 65 -0.61 -14.64 1.30
N TRP A 66 0.16 -14.92 2.33
CA TRP A 66 1.48 -15.54 2.21
C TRP A 66 1.72 -16.50 3.38
N LEU A 67 2.54 -17.53 3.14
CA LEU A 67 2.76 -18.61 4.11
C LEU A 67 3.66 -18.20 5.26
N ASP A 68 4.67 -17.37 4.97
CA ASP A 68 5.61 -16.89 5.97
C ASP A 68 5.33 -15.41 6.24
N SER A 69 4.93 -15.10 7.47
CA SER A 69 4.58 -13.73 7.87
C SER A 69 5.74 -12.75 7.79
N SER A 70 6.98 -13.22 7.67
CA SER A 70 8.16 -12.38 7.54
C SER A 70 8.51 -12.03 6.09
N ASN A 71 7.82 -12.61 5.09
CA ASN A 71 8.15 -12.43 3.69
C ASN A 71 6.91 -12.13 2.84
N LYS A 72 6.53 -10.86 2.81
CA LYS A 72 5.39 -10.37 2.05
C LYS A 72 5.53 -10.58 0.54
N THR A 73 6.76 -10.75 0.04
CA THR A 73 7.00 -10.96 -1.39
C THR A 73 6.38 -12.24 -1.92
N ASP A 74 6.08 -13.20 -1.05
CA ASP A 74 5.37 -14.42 -1.45
C ASP A 74 3.95 -14.13 -1.94
N ALA A 75 3.37 -13.00 -1.60
CA ALA A 75 2.05 -12.58 -2.06
C ALA A 75 2.07 -11.80 -3.36
N ILE A 76 3.24 -11.47 -3.89
CA ILE A 76 3.39 -10.67 -5.12
C ILE A 76 3.47 -11.58 -6.33
N ASP A 77 2.65 -11.31 -7.34
CA ASP A 77 2.76 -11.96 -8.65
C ASP A 77 3.81 -11.23 -9.50
N PHE A 78 5.04 -11.76 -9.50
CA PHE A 78 6.17 -11.17 -10.23
C PHE A 78 6.05 -11.32 -11.75
N THR A 79 5.05 -12.03 -12.26
CA THR A 79 4.80 -12.10 -13.71
C THR A 79 4.10 -10.86 -14.23
N LYS A 80 3.63 -9.98 -13.35
CA LYS A 80 2.91 -8.76 -13.69
C LYS A 80 3.66 -7.53 -13.16
N PRO A 81 3.54 -6.39 -13.83
CA PRO A 81 4.05 -5.12 -13.28
C PRO A 81 3.37 -4.79 -11.96
N PHE A 82 4.11 -4.21 -11.02
CA PHE A 82 3.56 -3.82 -9.72
C PHE A 82 4.30 -2.62 -9.15
N LEU A 83 3.65 -1.95 -8.20
CA LEU A 83 4.26 -1.00 -7.28
C LEU A 83 3.88 -1.38 -5.86
N TRP A 84 4.84 -1.34 -4.96
CA TRP A 84 4.64 -1.66 -3.56
C TRP A 84 5.02 -0.46 -2.71
N PHE A 85 4.04 0.13 -2.02
CA PHE A 85 4.25 1.26 -1.11
C PHE A 85 4.26 0.73 0.32
N ASP A 86 5.36 0.95 1.03
CA ASP A 86 5.48 0.53 2.43
C ASP A 86 6.54 1.39 3.13
N ASP A 87 6.52 1.38 4.46
CA ASP A 87 7.48 2.11 5.27
C ASP A 87 8.71 1.26 5.66
N ASP A 88 8.65 -0.03 5.45
CA ASP A 88 9.72 -0.95 5.83
C ASP A 88 9.90 -2.06 4.79
N LEU A 89 11.14 -2.51 4.64
CA LEU A 89 11.51 -3.60 3.75
C LEU A 89 12.52 -4.49 4.48
N TYR A 90 12.11 -5.70 4.83
CA TYR A 90 12.97 -6.64 5.51
C TYR A 90 14.06 -7.19 4.58
N PRO A 91 15.22 -7.64 5.12
CA PRO A 91 16.33 -8.14 4.28
C PRO A 91 15.93 -9.24 3.31
N ASP A 92 15.11 -10.20 3.72
CA ASP A 92 14.66 -11.29 2.85
C ASP A 92 13.75 -10.79 1.72
N GLU A 93 12.91 -9.80 2.02
CA GLU A 93 12.05 -9.16 1.04
C GLU A 93 12.89 -8.38 0.01
N ARG A 94 13.88 -7.62 0.49
CA ARG A 94 14.80 -6.90 -0.38
C ARG A 94 15.56 -7.85 -1.31
N GLU A 95 16.07 -8.95 -0.76
CA GLU A 95 16.79 -9.96 -1.54
C GLU A 95 15.91 -10.53 -2.65
N ALA A 96 14.66 -10.87 -2.35
CA ALA A 96 13.72 -11.39 -3.33
C ALA A 96 13.47 -10.38 -4.47
N LEU A 97 13.35 -9.09 -4.15
CA LEU A 97 13.16 -8.05 -5.16
C LEU A 97 14.42 -7.84 -6.01
N VAL A 98 15.60 -7.86 -5.38
CA VAL A 98 16.89 -7.72 -6.09
C VAL A 98 17.11 -8.88 -7.04
N GLU A 99 16.87 -10.12 -6.62
CA GLU A 99 17.02 -11.30 -7.46
C GLU A 99 16.16 -11.25 -8.72
N ARG A 100 15.00 -10.61 -8.65
CA ARG A 100 14.08 -10.45 -9.78
C ARG A 100 14.28 -9.16 -10.56
N GLY A 101 15.22 -8.31 -10.14
CA GLY A 101 15.50 -7.05 -10.82
C GLY A 101 14.37 -6.03 -10.71
N VAL A 102 13.58 -6.07 -9.63
CA VAL A 102 12.40 -5.22 -9.45
C VAL A 102 12.43 -4.40 -8.14
N LEU A 103 13.61 -4.21 -7.56
CA LEU A 103 13.74 -3.43 -6.32
C LEU A 103 13.21 -2.00 -6.48
N GLU A 104 13.33 -1.41 -7.65
CA GLU A 104 12.84 -0.07 -7.94
C GLU A 104 11.31 0.04 -7.88
N ASN A 105 10.60 -1.08 -7.89
CA ASN A 105 9.14 -1.10 -7.77
C ASN A 105 8.67 -0.99 -6.31
N TRP A 106 9.57 -1.12 -5.35
CA TRP A 106 9.30 -0.82 -3.96
C TRP A 106 9.49 0.67 -3.71
N ILE A 107 8.43 1.32 -3.23
CA ILE A 107 8.40 2.77 -2.99
C ILE A 107 8.40 2.99 -1.48
N GLU A 108 9.50 3.50 -0.96
CA GLU A 108 9.60 3.82 0.46
C GLU A 108 8.73 5.01 0.82
N VAL A 109 7.87 4.82 1.81
CA VAL A 109 7.06 5.88 2.39
C VAL A 109 7.57 6.15 3.80
N ASP A 110 8.41 7.16 3.96
CA ASP A 110 8.95 7.57 5.26
C ASP A 110 8.44 8.96 5.64
N LEU A 111 7.35 8.98 6.39
CA LEU A 111 6.69 10.21 6.81
C LEU A 111 7.48 10.98 7.87
N ARG A 112 8.49 10.36 8.49
CA ARG A 112 9.39 11.06 9.40
C ARG A 112 10.35 11.98 8.64
N LYS A 113 10.75 11.56 7.44
CA LYS A 113 11.61 12.37 6.55
C LYS A 113 10.80 13.41 5.79
N ASP A 114 9.59 13.05 5.37
CA ASP A 114 8.72 13.92 4.59
C ASP A 114 7.26 13.64 4.92
N PRO A 115 6.64 14.45 5.80
CA PRO A 115 5.23 14.26 6.18
C PRO A 115 4.25 14.40 5.01
N ASN A 116 4.66 15.03 3.92
CA ASN A 116 3.81 15.29 2.75
C ASN A 116 4.11 14.35 1.58
N GLN A 117 4.83 13.27 1.82
CA GLN A 117 5.29 12.37 0.76
C GLN A 117 4.14 11.78 -0.07
N LEU A 118 3.02 11.44 0.55
CA LEU A 118 1.86 10.90 -0.16
C LEU A 118 1.30 11.91 -1.18
N GLY A 119 1.32 13.19 -0.85
CA GLY A 119 0.90 14.24 -1.77
C GLY A 119 1.83 14.39 -2.97
N LYS A 120 3.13 14.15 -2.79
CA LYS A 120 4.09 14.20 -3.89
C LYS A 120 3.87 13.09 -4.91
N PHE A 121 3.39 11.93 -4.49
CA PHE A 121 3.05 10.86 -5.42
C PHE A 121 1.91 11.23 -6.36
N LEU A 122 0.99 12.10 -5.95
CA LEU A 122 -0.10 12.56 -6.81
C LEU A 122 0.40 13.32 -8.04
N GLN A 123 1.58 13.95 -7.93
CA GLN A 123 2.20 14.69 -9.03
C GLN A 123 3.06 13.78 -9.93
N SER A 124 3.52 12.66 -9.39
CA SER A 124 4.40 11.71 -10.09
C SER A 124 3.62 10.71 -10.94
N PHE A 125 2.31 10.61 -10.74
CA PHE A 125 1.43 9.71 -11.46
C PHE A 125 0.63 10.49 -12.50
N PRO A 126 0.33 9.93 -13.67
CA PRO A 126 -0.11 8.54 -13.84
C PRO A 126 1.05 7.57 -13.95
N ILE A 127 1.04 6.56 -13.09
CA ILE A 127 1.88 5.39 -13.29
C ILE A 127 1.17 4.53 -14.33
N PRO A 128 1.81 4.22 -15.46
CA PRO A 128 1.17 3.44 -16.52
C PRO A 128 1.14 1.94 -16.21
N ILE A 129 1.26 1.55 -14.95
CA ILE A 129 1.50 0.18 -14.53
C ILE A 129 0.55 -0.14 -13.38
N ASN A 130 0.16 -1.42 -13.22
CA ASN A 130 -0.69 -1.87 -12.13
C ASN A 130 -0.04 -1.57 -10.77
N ALA A 131 -0.73 -0.82 -9.93
CA ALA A 131 -0.29 -0.54 -8.58
C ALA A 131 -0.79 -1.62 -7.61
N ILE A 132 -0.01 -1.87 -6.59
CA ILE A 132 -0.37 -2.76 -5.50
C ILE A 132 -0.42 -1.99 -4.20
#